data_1bdc232abc7b058ee783066c6a2896ed
#
_entry.id   1bdc232abc7b058ee783066c6a2896ed
#
_cell.length_a   1.000
_cell.length_b   1.000
_cell.length_c   1.000
_cell.angle_alpha   90.00
_cell.angle_beta   90.00
_cell.angle_gamma   90.00
#
_symmetry.space_group_name_H-M   'P 1'
#
loop_
_entity.id
_entity.type
_entity.pdbx_description
1 polymer ?
#
loop_
_entity_poly.entity_id
_entity_poly.type
_entity_poly.pdbx_seq_one_letter_code
_entity_poly.pdbx_strand_id
1 'polypeptide(L)' 'MNKTEFLDLLRYYFRNAKKSEVEEILADYEAHFEEGKKRGLTEEAIAKELGSPKDIYESYASEGVVDEKSKSVRFTD' A
#
# COMPACT_ATOMS: atom_id res chain seq x y z
N MET A 1 -5.51 6.33 12.55
CA MET A 1 -5.46 6.73 11.13
C MET A 1 -6.73 6.27 10.46
N ASN A 2 -7.40 7.16 9.78
CA ASN A 2 -8.63 6.78 9.09
C ASN A 2 -8.32 6.35 7.66
N LYS A 3 -9.33 5.92 6.95
CA LYS A 3 -9.17 5.42 5.59
C LYS A 3 -8.54 6.45 4.67
N THR A 4 -9.01 7.68 4.73
CA THR A 4 -8.50 8.72 3.85
C THR A 4 -7.02 8.97 4.11
N GLU A 5 -6.63 9.07 5.36
CA GLU A 5 -5.24 9.30 5.69
C GLU A 5 -4.38 8.14 5.24
N PHE A 6 -4.88 6.93 5.45
CA PHE A 6 -4.14 5.74 5.09
C PHE A 6 -3.88 5.71 3.58
N LEU A 7 -4.92 5.93 2.80
CA LEU A 7 -4.78 5.88 1.36
C LEU A 7 -3.94 7.02 0.82
N ASP A 8 -4.05 8.20 1.44
CA ASP A 8 -3.24 9.33 1.02
C ASP A 8 -1.77 9.06 1.26
N LEU A 9 -1.43 8.46 2.39
CA LEU A 9 -0.06 8.15 2.68
C LEU A 9 0.46 7.06 1.75
N LEU A 10 -0.36 6.08 1.43
CA LEU A 10 0.05 5.07 0.48
C LEU A 10 0.35 5.72 -0.85
N ARG A 11 -0.50 6.62 -1.29
CA ARG A 11 -0.28 7.29 -2.54
C ARG A 11 1.01 8.07 -2.51
N TYR A 12 1.34 8.68 -1.39
CA TYR A 12 2.56 9.43 -1.26
C TYR A 12 3.77 8.51 -1.34
N TYR A 13 3.76 7.40 -0.63
CA TYR A 13 4.91 6.51 -0.63
C TYR A 13 5.10 5.85 -2.00
N PHE A 14 4.02 5.57 -2.71
CA PHE A 14 4.12 4.95 -4.01
C PHE A 14 4.13 5.95 -5.16
N ARG A 15 4.38 7.22 -4.87
CA ARG A 15 4.27 8.24 -5.91
C ARG A 15 5.19 8.04 -7.10
N ASN A 16 6.27 7.28 -6.92
CA ASN A 16 7.19 7.04 -8.02
C ASN A 16 6.90 5.74 -8.77
N ALA A 17 5.89 5.01 -8.36
CA ALA A 17 5.54 3.79 -9.05
C ALA A 17 4.64 4.12 -10.24
N LYS A 18 4.41 3.16 -11.11
CA LYS A 18 3.56 3.37 -12.23
C LYS A 18 2.17 3.67 -11.76
N LYS A 19 1.48 4.57 -12.44
CA LYS A 19 0.17 4.97 -12.04
C LYS A 19 -0.78 3.79 -11.94
N SER A 20 -0.72 2.87 -12.89
CA SER A 20 -1.61 1.73 -12.87
C SER A 20 -1.36 0.85 -11.65
N GLU A 21 -0.11 0.74 -11.23
CA GLU A 21 0.21 -0.03 -10.06
C GLU A 21 -0.27 0.66 -8.80
N VAL A 22 -0.13 1.96 -8.74
CA VAL A 22 -0.60 2.71 -7.59
C VAL A 22 -2.10 2.55 -7.46
N GLU A 23 -2.81 2.64 -8.57
CA GLU A 23 -4.26 2.53 -8.54
C GLU A 23 -4.69 1.14 -8.09
N GLU A 24 -3.99 0.12 -8.52
CA GLU A 24 -4.32 -1.22 -8.10
C GLU A 24 -4.10 -1.41 -6.62
N ILE A 25 -2.98 -0.90 -6.11
CA ILE A 25 -2.68 -1.01 -4.69
C ILE A 25 -3.71 -0.26 -3.87
N LEU A 26 -4.06 0.93 -4.31
CA LEU A 26 -5.05 1.71 -3.56
C LEU A 26 -6.41 1.02 -3.57
N ALA A 27 -6.79 0.44 -4.69
CA ALA A 27 -8.06 -0.25 -4.77
C ALA A 27 -8.09 -1.46 -3.85
N ASP A 28 -6.99 -2.19 -3.75
CA ASP A 28 -6.91 -3.33 -2.86
C ASP A 28 -7.11 -2.91 -1.41
N TYR A 29 -6.44 -1.86 -0.98
CA TYR A 29 -6.55 -1.45 0.40
C TYR A 29 -7.89 -0.79 0.67
N GLU A 30 -8.47 -0.14 -0.32
CA GLU A 30 -9.80 0.40 -0.16
C GLU A 30 -10.78 -0.75 0.07
N ALA A 31 -10.63 -1.84 -0.65
CA ALA A 31 -11.48 -3.01 -0.46
C ALA A 31 -11.31 -3.59 0.93
N HIS A 32 -10.10 -3.57 1.48
CA HIS A 32 -9.87 -4.05 2.83
C HIS A 32 -10.63 -3.20 3.85
N PHE A 33 -10.67 -1.89 3.64
CA PHE A 33 -11.42 -1.03 4.55
C PHE A 33 -12.92 -1.32 4.45
N GLU A 34 -13.41 -1.52 3.24
CA GLU A 34 -14.83 -1.80 3.07
C GLU A 34 -15.22 -3.12 3.74
N GLU A 35 -14.38 -4.12 3.54
CA GLU A 35 -14.63 -5.42 4.13
C GLU A 35 -14.58 -5.35 5.65
N GLY A 36 -13.61 -4.64 6.20
CA GLY A 36 -13.52 -4.49 7.64
C GLY A 36 -14.69 -3.77 8.22
N LYS A 37 -15.21 -2.77 7.50
CA LYS A 37 -16.37 -2.06 8.00
C LYS A 37 -17.59 -2.96 8.01
N LYS A 38 -17.72 -3.84 7.05
CA LYS A 38 -18.82 -4.78 7.02
C LYS A 38 -18.76 -5.70 8.22
N ARG A 39 -17.56 -5.97 8.72
CA ARG A 39 -17.40 -6.80 9.90
C ARG A 39 -17.51 -6.00 11.18
N GLY A 40 -17.83 -4.74 11.09
CA GLY A 40 -18.04 -3.91 12.29
C GLY A 40 -16.79 -3.26 12.83
N LEU A 41 -15.70 -3.26 12.09
CA LEU A 41 -14.47 -2.65 12.57
C LEU A 41 -14.42 -1.17 12.25
N THR A 42 -13.71 -0.41 13.06
CA THR A 42 -13.52 1.01 12.77
C THR A 42 -12.39 1.14 11.77
N GLU A 43 -12.30 2.29 11.12
CA GLU A 43 -11.23 2.53 10.18
C GLU A 43 -9.88 2.46 10.86
N GLU A 44 -9.80 2.94 12.08
CA GLU A 44 -8.54 2.88 12.80
C GLU A 44 -8.13 1.46 13.12
N ALA A 45 -9.08 0.62 13.48
CA ALA A 45 -8.77 -0.77 13.74
C ALA A 45 -8.31 -1.48 12.48
N ILE A 46 -8.96 -1.18 11.37
CA ILE A 46 -8.58 -1.77 10.10
C ILE A 46 -7.18 -1.33 9.69
N ALA A 47 -6.92 -0.05 9.81
CA ALA A 47 -5.60 0.47 9.45
C ALA A 47 -4.52 -0.18 10.29
N LYS A 48 -4.81 -0.43 11.55
CA LYS A 48 -3.83 -1.03 12.41
C LYS A 48 -3.56 -2.47 12.01
N GLU A 49 -4.58 -3.17 11.58
CA GLU A 49 -4.41 -4.53 11.11
C GLU A 49 -3.60 -4.60 9.83
N LEU A 50 -3.78 -3.64 8.96
CA LEU A 50 -3.09 -3.64 7.68
C LEU A 50 -1.62 -3.25 7.81
N GLY A 51 -1.29 -2.54 8.87
CA GLY A 51 0.06 -2.05 9.06
C GLY A 51 0.19 -0.64 8.53
N SER A 52 1.31 -0.01 8.75
CA SER A 52 1.45 1.37 8.34
C SER A 52 1.73 1.45 6.84
N PRO A 53 1.32 2.53 6.19
CA PRO A 53 1.61 2.70 4.77
C PRO A 53 3.09 2.61 4.45
N LYS A 54 3.93 3.08 5.37
CA LYS A 54 5.36 3.00 5.15
C LYS A 54 5.83 1.55 5.11
N ASP A 55 5.33 0.73 6.02
CA ASP A 55 5.71 -0.66 6.08
C ASP A 55 5.23 -1.39 4.83
N ILE A 56 4.05 -1.05 4.37
CA ILE A 56 3.51 -1.63 3.15
C ILE A 56 4.40 -1.29 1.97
N TYR A 57 4.79 -0.02 1.89
CA TYR A 57 5.64 0.41 0.81
C TYR A 57 6.98 -0.31 0.86
N GLU A 58 7.57 -0.44 2.03
CA GLU A 58 8.86 -1.08 2.16
C GLU A 58 8.79 -2.55 1.76
N SER A 59 7.70 -3.19 2.06
CA SER A 59 7.50 -4.56 1.70
C SER A 59 7.45 -4.74 0.19
N TYR A 60 6.72 -3.86 -0.50
CA TYR A 60 6.65 -3.91 -1.93
C TYR A 60 7.99 -3.55 -2.56
N ALA A 61 8.66 -2.57 -2.02
CA ALA A 61 9.94 -2.14 -2.55
C ALA A 61 10.97 -3.24 -2.44
N SER A 62 10.96 -3.97 -1.35
CA SER A 62 11.94 -5.02 -1.16
C SER A 62 11.69 -6.18 -2.13
N GLU A 63 10.49 -6.29 -2.65
CA GLU A 63 10.20 -7.30 -3.63
C GLU A 63 10.42 -6.79 -5.04
N GLY A 64 10.85 -5.55 -5.19
CA GLY A 64 11.14 -5.01 -6.50
C GLY A 64 9.92 -4.61 -7.30
N VAL A 65 8.82 -4.44 -6.65
CA VAL A 65 7.60 -4.12 -7.35
C VAL A 65 7.51 -2.69 -7.79
N VAL A 66 8.06 -1.78 -7.06
CA VAL A 66 7.88 -0.37 -7.31
C VAL A 66 8.97 0.40 -7.91
N ASP A 67 10.12 -0.04 -8.09
CA ASP A 67 11.18 0.79 -8.52
C ASP A 67 11.96 0.19 -9.58
N GLU A 68 12.20 0.82 -10.64
CA GLU A 68 12.92 0.31 -11.69
C GLU A 68 14.31 0.04 -11.30
N LYS A 69 14.86 0.74 -10.36
CA LYS A 69 16.17 0.54 -9.97
C LYS A 69 16.27 -0.76 -9.27
N SER A 70 15.30 -1.15 -8.55
CA SER A 70 15.31 -2.36 -7.83
C SER A 70 15.43 -3.53 -8.74
N LYS A 71 14.79 -3.45 -9.87
CA LYS A 71 14.84 -4.47 -10.74
C LYS A 71 16.16 -4.75 -11.21
N SER A 72 16.93 -3.81 -11.55
CA SER A 72 18.18 -3.99 -12.07
C SER A 72 19.05 -4.65 -11.08
N VAL A 73 18.91 -4.33 -9.90
CA VAL A 73 19.73 -4.86 -8.93
C VAL A 73 19.51 -6.31 -8.78
N ARG A 74 18.32 -6.75 -8.78
CA ARG A 74 18.07 -7.98 -8.54
C ARG A 74 18.51 -8.93 -9.50
N PHE A 75 18.60 -8.57 -10.65
CA PHE A 75 18.99 -9.37 -11.63
C PHE A 75 20.29 -9.81 -11.68
N THR A 76 21.15 -9.18 -11.04
CA THR A 76 22.44 -9.54 -11.15
C THR A 76 22.76 -10.69 -10.37
N ASP A 77 21.94 -11.23 -9.68
CA ASP A 77 22.32 -12.34 -8.96
C ASP A 77 22.60 -13.40 -9.70
#